data_95a00e0e9603ad1f2d82da0f63f084c5
#
_entry.id   95a00e0e9603ad1f2d82da0f63f084c5
#
_cell.length_a   1.000
_cell.length_b   1.000
_cell.length_c   1.000
_cell.angle_alpha   90.00
_cell.angle_beta   90.00
_cell.angle_gamma   90.00
#
_symmetry.space_group_name_H-M   'P 1'
#
loop_
_entity.id
_entity.type
_entity.pdbx_description
1 polymer ?
#
loop_
_entity_poly.entity_id
_entity_poly.type
_entity_poly.pdbx_seq_one_letter_code
_entity_poly.pdbx_strand_id
1 'polypeptide(L)'
;MKKLLSLTLITFFTMAALSLASPEKEAVVAAEKGAWQSIKEKKIDQFQKMLASDFRGVYGSGINNTDKEVAEVRTLDLKSFTLGEMDVVFITKDTAMVTYQVNIQGTEGGKDISGKAYAASIWKKDGNDWRVAFHTDIKAEEPSH
;
A
#
# COMPACT_ATOMS: atom_id res chain seq x y z
N MET A 1 64.92 15.51 30.81
CA MET A 1 64.22 14.71 29.81
C MET A 1 62.70 14.82 30.08
N LYS A 2 62.01 15.66 29.34
CA LYS A 2 60.55 15.87 29.49
C LYS A 2 59.87 14.99 28.43
N LYS A 3 59.14 13.92 28.85
CA LYS A 3 58.32 13.09 27.97
C LYS A 3 56.98 13.78 27.78
N LEU A 4 56.72 14.26 26.57
CA LEU A 4 55.39 14.70 26.15
C LEU A 4 54.52 13.45 25.89
N LEU A 5 53.45 13.30 26.68
CA LEU A 5 52.38 12.36 26.40
C LEU A 5 51.44 13.01 25.41
N SER A 6 51.41 12.50 24.17
CA SER A 6 50.45 12.90 23.17
C SER A 6 49.15 12.13 23.40
N LEU A 7 48.10 12.86 23.84
CA LEU A 7 46.76 12.31 24.05
C LEU A 7 45.99 12.40 22.72
N THR A 8 45.94 11.28 21.98
CA THR A 8 45.16 11.21 20.74
C THR A 8 43.66 11.01 21.09
N LEU A 9 42.88 12.08 20.92
CA LEU A 9 41.45 12.03 21.10
C LEU A 9 40.81 11.38 19.87
N ILE A 10 40.41 10.10 20.00
CA ILE A 10 39.66 9.39 18.97
C ILE A 10 38.18 9.78 19.11
N THR A 11 37.73 10.68 18.25
CA THR A 11 36.30 11.04 18.16
C THR A 11 35.60 9.92 17.40
N PHE A 12 34.83 9.09 18.10
CA PHE A 12 33.87 8.17 17.47
C PHE A 12 32.72 8.95 16.91
N PHE A 13 32.72 9.13 15.60
CA PHE A 13 31.56 9.64 14.86
C PHE A 13 30.56 8.48 14.71
N THR A 14 29.59 8.40 15.61
CA THR A 14 28.45 7.49 15.45
C THR A 14 27.58 8.04 14.32
N MET A 15 27.77 7.54 13.11
CA MET A 15 26.81 7.72 12.03
C MET A 15 25.52 7.00 12.43
N ALA A 16 24.53 7.75 12.90
CA ALA A 16 23.16 7.28 12.94
C ALA A 16 22.74 7.04 11.47
N ALA A 17 22.67 5.78 11.05
CA ALA A 17 22.11 5.42 9.78
C ALA A 17 20.61 5.76 9.82
N LEU A 18 20.24 6.92 9.31
CA LEU A 18 18.86 7.20 8.93
C LEU A 18 18.52 6.16 7.85
N SER A 19 17.71 5.19 8.21
CA SER A 19 17.12 4.25 7.25
C SER A 19 16.16 5.03 6.36
N LEU A 20 16.69 5.65 5.31
CA LEU A 20 15.90 6.23 4.25
C LEU A 20 15.21 5.05 3.55
N ALA A 21 13.87 5.12 3.45
CA ALA A 21 13.12 4.17 2.65
C ALA A 21 13.69 4.18 1.23
N SER A 22 13.81 2.99 0.60
CA SER A 22 14.33 2.96 -0.78
C SER A 22 13.34 3.68 -1.71
N PRO A 23 13.83 4.34 -2.78
CA PRO A 23 12.96 5.00 -3.76
C PRO A 23 11.87 4.06 -4.31
N GLU A 24 12.17 2.77 -4.49
CA GLU A 24 11.20 1.78 -4.93
C GLU A 24 10.12 1.52 -3.88
N LYS A 25 10.48 1.47 -2.60
CA LYS A 25 9.50 1.34 -1.50
C LYS A 25 8.55 2.54 -1.48
N GLU A 26 9.09 3.74 -1.61
CA GLU A 26 8.29 4.97 -1.67
C GLU A 26 7.36 4.99 -2.89
N ALA A 27 7.84 4.53 -4.05
CA ALA A 27 7.05 4.44 -5.28
C ALA A 27 5.87 3.46 -5.12
N VAL A 28 6.08 2.30 -4.52
CA VAL A 28 5.02 1.30 -4.25
C VAL A 28 4.00 1.85 -3.26
N VAL A 29 4.45 2.49 -2.18
CA VAL A 29 3.54 3.13 -1.20
C VAL A 29 2.73 4.25 -1.85
N ALA A 30 3.34 5.05 -2.72
CA ALA A 30 2.64 6.11 -3.46
C ALA A 30 1.61 5.53 -4.43
N ALA A 31 1.92 4.42 -5.11
CA ALA A 31 1.00 3.72 -6.00
C ALA A 31 -0.21 3.19 -5.24
N GLU A 32 -0.01 2.52 -4.09
CA GLU A 32 -1.10 2.03 -3.23
C GLU A 32 -2.02 3.17 -2.78
N LYS A 33 -1.46 4.26 -2.25
CA LYS A 33 -2.22 5.45 -1.86
C LYS A 33 -2.97 6.07 -3.04
N GLY A 34 -2.33 6.10 -4.21
CA GLY A 34 -2.90 6.61 -5.45
C GLY A 34 -4.12 5.80 -5.92
N ALA A 35 -4.11 4.48 -5.75
CA ALA A 35 -5.25 3.62 -6.06
C ALA A 35 -6.47 3.98 -5.19
N TRP A 36 -6.30 4.05 -3.86
CA TRP A 36 -7.36 4.47 -2.93
C TRP A 36 -7.89 5.87 -3.25
N GLN A 37 -7.00 6.81 -3.56
CA GLN A 37 -7.39 8.17 -3.91
C GLN A 37 -8.17 8.22 -5.23
N SER A 38 -7.76 7.46 -6.23
CA SER A 38 -8.46 7.37 -7.52
C SER A 38 -9.88 6.81 -7.36
N ILE A 39 -10.05 5.81 -6.49
CA ILE A 39 -11.36 5.25 -6.14
C ILE A 39 -12.24 6.32 -5.47
N LYS A 40 -11.72 6.98 -4.44
CA LYS A 40 -12.45 8.03 -3.71
C LYS A 40 -12.88 9.18 -4.62
N GLU A 41 -12.01 9.60 -5.53
CA GLU A 41 -12.27 10.70 -6.45
C GLU A 41 -13.07 10.29 -7.69
N LYS A 42 -13.48 9.01 -7.79
CA LYS A 42 -14.18 8.46 -8.96
C LYS A 42 -13.41 8.60 -10.28
N LYS A 43 -12.07 8.62 -10.18
CA LYS A 43 -11.17 8.63 -11.35
C LYS A 43 -10.99 7.21 -11.91
N ILE A 44 -12.07 6.64 -12.41
CA ILE A 44 -12.15 5.22 -12.79
C ILE A 44 -11.13 4.85 -13.86
N ASP A 45 -10.94 5.71 -14.86
CA ASP A 45 -9.97 5.46 -15.94
C ASP A 45 -8.51 5.48 -15.42
N GLN A 46 -8.23 6.31 -14.41
CA GLN A 46 -6.93 6.33 -13.74
C GLN A 46 -6.75 5.06 -12.93
N PHE A 47 -7.74 4.66 -12.13
CA PHE A 47 -7.71 3.41 -11.37
C PHE A 47 -7.50 2.21 -12.29
N GLN A 48 -8.26 2.11 -13.39
CA GLN A 48 -8.14 1.01 -14.35
C GLN A 48 -6.72 0.89 -14.92
N LYS A 49 -6.06 2.01 -15.20
CA LYS A 49 -4.66 2.01 -15.69
C LYS A 49 -3.66 1.51 -14.66
N MET A 50 -4.01 1.54 -13.37
CA MET A 50 -3.16 1.01 -12.30
C MET A 50 -3.28 -0.51 -12.15
N LEU A 51 -4.31 -1.14 -12.71
CA LEU A 51 -4.47 -2.59 -12.68
C LEU A 51 -3.55 -3.26 -13.70
N ALA A 52 -2.90 -4.35 -13.30
CA ALA A 52 -2.22 -5.24 -14.24
C ALA A 52 -3.27 -5.98 -15.10
N SER A 53 -2.91 -6.39 -16.31
CA SER A 53 -3.82 -7.11 -17.21
C SER A 53 -4.29 -8.46 -16.64
N ASP A 54 -3.46 -9.06 -15.79
CA ASP A 54 -3.71 -10.32 -15.07
C ASP A 54 -4.22 -10.11 -13.63
N PHE A 55 -4.71 -8.92 -13.29
CA PHE A 55 -5.20 -8.57 -11.96
C PHE A 55 -6.22 -9.58 -11.43
N ARG A 56 -6.13 -9.86 -10.13
CA ARG A 56 -7.15 -10.58 -9.35
C ARG A 56 -7.41 -9.87 -8.02
N GLY A 57 -8.69 -9.59 -7.76
CA GLY A 57 -9.18 -9.22 -6.45
C GLY A 57 -9.83 -10.42 -5.77
N VAL A 58 -9.63 -10.61 -4.48
CA VAL A 58 -10.26 -11.69 -3.70
C VAL A 58 -10.94 -11.07 -2.49
N TYR A 59 -12.26 -11.19 -2.44
CA TYR A 59 -13.10 -10.58 -1.41
C TYR A 59 -14.11 -11.58 -0.86
N GLY A 60 -14.78 -11.24 0.21
CA GLY A 60 -15.87 -12.06 0.75
C GLY A 60 -17.02 -12.31 -0.24
N SER A 61 -17.19 -11.42 -1.22
CA SER A 61 -18.17 -11.54 -2.32
C SER A 61 -17.71 -12.43 -3.49
N GLY A 62 -16.43 -12.77 -3.57
CA GLY A 62 -15.86 -13.62 -4.62
C GLY A 62 -14.53 -13.14 -5.20
N ILE A 63 -14.26 -13.60 -6.42
CA ILE A 63 -13.02 -13.29 -7.14
C ILE A 63 -13.34 -12.37 -8.32
N ASN A 64 -12.57 -11.29 -8.44
CA ASN A 64 -12.66 -10.31 -9.50
C ASN A 64 -11.47 -10.45 -10.46
N ASN A 65 -11.75 -10.35 -11.75
CA ASN A 65 -10.78 -9.96 -12.77
C ASN A 65 -10.80 -8.42 -12.94
N THR A 66 -9.97 -7.89 -13.81
CA THR A 66 -9.87 -6.44 -14.07
C THR A 66 -11.23 -5.80 -14.40
N ASP A 67 -12.03 -6.40 -15.28
CA ASP A 67 -13.30 -5.81 -15.70
C ASP A 67 -14.32 -5.79 -14.57
N LYS A 68 -14.41 -6.87 -13.82
CA LYS A 68 -15.31 -6.97 -12.66
C LYS A 68 -14.88 -6.00 -11.55
N GLU A 69 -13.59 -5.88 -11.28
CA GLU A 69 -13.06 -4.93 -10.31
C GLU A 69 -13.44 -3.48 -10.67
N VAL A 70 -13.21 -3.09 -11.91
CA VAL A 70 -13.59 -1.75 -12.40
C VAL A 70 -15.10 -1.53 -12.29
N ALA A 71 -15.91 -2.54 -12.59
CA ALA A 71 -17.37 -2.44 -12.47
C ALA A 71 -17.82 -2.26 -11.01
N GLU A 72 -17.23 -2.97 -10.06
CA GLU A 72 -17.53 -2.83 -8.63
C GLU A 72 -17.09 -1.48 -8.08
N VAL A 73 -15.88 -1.02 -8.42
CA VAL A 73 -15.39 0.30 -8.00
C VAL A 73 -16.28 1.44 -8.51
N ARG A 74 -16.96 1.29 -9.65
CA ARG A 74 -17.96 2.27 -10.12
C ARG A 74 -19.13 2.42 -9.15
N THR A 75 -19.52 1.36 -8.48
CA THR A 75 -20.65 1.35 -7.52
C THR A 75 -20.23 1.72 -6.10
N LEU A 76 -18.92 1.75 -5.83
CA LEU A 76 -18.35 2.10 -4.54
C LEU A 76 -18.40 3.62 -4.32
N ASP A 77 -19.08 4.08 -3.29
CA ASP A 77 -19.10 5.49 -2.86
C ASP A 77 -18.27 5.67 -1.58
N LEU A 78 -16.97 5.86 -1.79
CA LEU A 78 -15.99 6.00 -0.72
C LEU A 78 -15.94 7.46 -0.24
N LYS A 79 -16.50 7.72 0.94
CA LYS A 79 -16.53 9.09 1.54
C LYS A 79 -15.17 9.48 2.11
N SER A 80 -14.56 8.56 2.85
CA SER A 80 -13.23 8.76 3.43
C SER A 80 -12.53 7.44 3.63
N PHE A 81 -11.21 7.50 3.70
CA PHE A 81 -10.35 6.39 4.10
C PHE A 81 -9.15 6.90 4.88
N THR A 82 -8.65 6.05 5.78
CA THR A 82 -7.39 6.28 6.49
C THR A 82 -6.56 5.01 6.39
N LEU A 83 -5.35 5.16 5.85
CA LEU A 83 -4.40 4.07 5.71
C LEU A 83 -3.45 4.08 6.90
N GLY A 84 -3.29 2.94 7.54
CA GLY A 84 -2.28 2.71 8.55
C GLY A 84 -0.88 2.65 7.94
N GLU A 85 0.11 2.35 8.78
CA GLU A 85 1.46 2.10 8.32
C GLU A 85 1.49 0.93 7.33
N MET A 86 2.19 1.14 6.21
CA MET A 86 2.32 0.13 5.16
C MET A 86 3.63 -0.62 5.35
N ASP A 87 3.52 -1.94 5.52
CA ASP A 87 4.66 -2.83 5.41
C ASP A 87 4.83 -3.28 3.96
N VAL A 88 6.03 -3.07 3.42
CA VAL A 88 6.37 -3.37 2.02
C VAL A 88 7.50 -4.38 2.00
N VAL A 89 7.21 -5.54 1.43
CA VAL A 89 8.19 -6.63 1.25
C VAL A 89 8.41 -6.85 -0.25
N PHE A 90 9.64 -6.68 -0.72
CA PHE A 90 10.02 -7.00 -2.08
C PHE A 90 10.21 -8.52 -2.22
N ILE A 91 9.31 -9.17 -2.95
CA ILE A 91 9.39 -10.60 -3.29
C ILE A 91 10.51 -10.82 -4.32
N THR A 92 10.58 -9.90 -5.29
CA THR A 92 11.68 -9.77 -6.25
C THR A 92 11.98 -8.27 -6.42
N LYS A 93 12.99 -7.93 -7.20
CA LYS A 93 13.29 -6.51 -7.52
C LYS A 93 12.11 -5.80 -8.23
N ASP A 94 11.24 -6.55 -8.91
CA ASP A 94 10.13 -6.04 -9.72
C ASP A 94 8.75 -6.45 -9.18
N THR A 95 8.68 -7.01 -7.97
CA THR A 95 7.44 -7.46 -7.34
C THR A 95 7.46 -7.16 -5.85
N ALA A 96 6.49 -6.41 -5.38
CA ALA A 96 6.34 -6.04 -3.98
C ALA A 96 4.98 -6.45 -3.43
N MET A 97 4.97 -6.92 -2.20
CA MET A 97 3.75 -7.11 -1.39
C MET A 97 3.63 -5.96 -0.42
N VAL A 98 2.44 -5.40 -0.31
CA VAL A 98 2.09 -4.35 0.65
C VAL A 98 1.00 -4.87 1.56
N THR A 99 1.18 -4.74 2.87
CA THR A 99 0.15 -5.06 3.86
C THR A 99 -0.09 -3.88 4.78
N TYR A 100 -1.34 -3.64 5.12
CA TYR A 100 -1.71 -2.51 5.96
C TYR A 100 -3.13 -2.67 6.53
N GLN A 101 -3.45 -1.82 7.49
CA GLN A 101 -4.79 -1.63 8.00
C GLN A 101 -5.41 -0.42 7.30
N VAL A 102 -6.66 -0.53 6.89
CA VAL A 102 -7.45 0.58 6.37
C VAL A 102 -8.72 0.75 7.19
N ASN A 103 -9.13 2.00 7.41
CA ASN A 103 -10.44 2.33 7.93
C ASN A 103 -11.19 3.13 6.87
N ILE A 104 -12.35 2.66 6.45
CA ILE A 104 -13.15 3.25 5.38
C ILE A 104 -14.50 3.71 5.90
N GLN A 105 -15.06 4.73 5.23
CA GLN A 105 -16.44 5.15 5.35
C GLN A 105 -17.04 5.26 3.96
N GLY A 106 -18.12 4.54 3.71
CA GLY A 106 -18.72 4.53 2.39
C GLY A 106 -19.77 3.45 2.22
N THR A 107 -20.28 3.38 1.00
CA THR A 107 -21.27 2.39 0.60
C THR A 107 -20.84 1.72 -0.70
N GLU A 108 -21.26 0.47 -0.90
CA GLU A 108 -21.13 -0.27 -2.13
C GLU A 108 -22.50 -0.80 -2.55
N GLY A 109 -22.96 -0.42 -3.75
CA GLY A 109 -24.33 -0.77 -4.20
C GLY A 109 -25.41 -0.34 -3.18
N GLY A 110 -25.20 0.75 -2.44
CA GLY A 110 -26.11 1.28 -1.42
C GLY A 110 -26.00 0.59 -0.05
N LYS A 111 -25.17 -0.42 0.13
CA LYS A 111 -24.92 -1.07 1.41
C LYS A 111 -23.75 -0.40 2.12
N ASP A 112 -23.87 -0.16 3.42
CA ASP A 112 -22.78 0.35 4.25
C ASP A 112 -21.64 -0.66 4.33
N ILE A 113 -20.43 -0.23 3.96
CA ILE A 113 -19.19 -1.00 4.05
C ILE A 113 -18.20 -0.39 5.04
N SER A 114 -18.63 0.60 5.80
CA SER A 114 -17.77 1.32 6.73
C SER A 114 -17.15 0.39 7.77
N GLY A 115 -15.95 0.73 8.20
CA GLY A 115 -15.24 0.03 9.27
C GLY A 115 -13.77 -0.20 8.93
N LYS A 116 -13.14 -0.96 9.80
CA LYS A 116 -11.75 -1.37 9.72
C LYS A 116 -11.61 -2.64 8.89
N ALA A 117 -10.57 -2.69 8.07
CA ALA A 117 -10.17 -3.89 7.33
C ALA A 117 -8.65 -4.06 7.35
N TYR A 118 -8.19 -5.27 7.11
CA TYR A 118 -6.79 -5.58 6.80
C TYR A 118 -6.67 -5.83 5.30
N ALA A 119 -5.74 -5.16 4.66
CA ALA A 119 -5.57 -5.22 3.23
C ALA A 119 -4.18 -5.73 2.84
N ALA A 120 -4.12 -6.40 1.70
CA ALA A 120 -2.89 -6.82 1.06
C ALA A 120 -2.97 -6.62 -0.44
N SER A 121 -1.88 -6.09 -1.03
CA SER A 121 -1.73 -5.91 -2.46
C SER A 121 -0.41 -6.49 -2.94
N ILE A 122 -0.37 -7.00 -4.16
CA ILE A 122 0.86 -7.34 -4.87
C ILE A 122 0.98 -6.38 -6.06
N TRP A 123 2.08 -5.66 -6.09
CA TRP A 123 2.45 -4.74 -7.14
C TRP A 123 3.56 -5.34 -8.00
N LYS A 124 3.42 -5.20 -9.31
CA LYS A 124 4.41 -5.63 -10.31
C LYS A 124 4.90 -4.42 -11.10
N LYS A 125 6.20 -4.36 -11.33
CA LYS A 125 6.80 -3.33 -12.18
C LYS A 125 6.52 -3.63 -13.65
N ASP A 126 5.99 -2.64 -14.36
CA ASP A 126 5.73 -2.66 -15.80
C ASP A 126 6.41 -1.43 -16.42
N GLY A 127 7.58 -1.63 -17.00
CA GLY A 127 8.46 -0.53 -17.39
C GLY A 127 8.90 0.30 -16.18
N ASN A 128 8.51 1.56 -16.13
CA ASN A 128 8.80 2.47 -15.01
C ASN A 128 7.62 2.57 -14.02
N ASP A 129 6.47 1.96 -14.33
CA ASP A 129 5.27 2.04 -13.52
C ASP A 129 5.09 0.81 -12.65
N TRP A 130 4.45 0.98 -11.50
CA TRP A 130 3.95 -0.11 -10.68
C TRP A 130 2.47 -0.34 -10.99
N ARG A 131 2.09 -1.61 -11.23
CA ARG A 131 0.71 -2.03 -11.46
C ARG A 131 0.30 -3.06 -10.43
N VAL A 132 -0.90 -2.90 -9.88
CA VAL A 132 -1.43 -3.87 -8.92
C VAL A 132 -1.89 -5.13 -9.66
N ALA A 133 -1.36 -6.27 -9.26
CA ALA A 133 -1.68 -7.58 -9.82
C ALA A 133 -2.63 -8.38 -8.92
N PHE A 134 -2.65 -8.05 -7.63
CA PHE A 134 -3.52 -8.69 -6.64
C PHE A 134 -3.95 -7.69 -5.59
N HIS A 135 -5.20 -7.78 -5.15
CA HIS A 135 -5.69 -7.07 -3.97
C HIS A 135 -6.69 -7.93 -3.20
N THR A 136 -6.67 -7.79 -1.90
CA THR A 136 -7.68 -8.32 -1.00
C THR A 136 -7.84 -7.38 0.19
N ASP A 137 -9.05 -7.29 0.72
CA ASP A 137 -9.32 -6.75 2.03
C ASP A 137 -10.24 -7.68 2.83
N ILE A 138 -10.01 -7.73 4.13
CA ILE A 138 -10.77 -8.54 5.06
C ILE A 138 -11.25 -7.65 6.18
N LYS A 139 -12.56 -7.55 6.36
CA LYS A 139 -13.14 -6.77 7.46
C LYS A 139 -12.58 -7.27 8.79
N ALA A 140 -12.10 -6.34 9.62
CA ALA A 140 -11.64 -6.68 10.97
C ALA A 140 -12.83 -7.11 11.83
N GLU A 141 -12.65 -8.18 12.59
CA GLU A 141 -13.65 -8.59 13.57
C GLU A 141 -13.69 -7.56 14.70
N GLU A 142 -14.91 -7.19 15.10
CA GLU A 142 -15.10 -6.43 16.33
C GLU A 142 -14.75 -7.32 17.52
N PRO A 143 -14.06 -6.79 18.57
CA PRO A 143 -13.82 -7.56 19.77
C PRO A 143 -15.16 -8.02 20.33
N SER A 144 -15.35 -9.32 20.51
CA SER A 144 -16.50 -9.87 21.20
C SER A 144 -16.46 -9.41 22.67
N HIS A 145 -17.42 -8.61 23.09
CA HIS A 145 -17.62 -8.19 24.48
C HIS A 145 -18.25 -9.31 25.30
#